data_d84fc32e766681682d65e97ea210ef34
#
_entry.id   d84fc32e766681682d65e97ea210ef34
#
_cell.length_a   1.000
_cell.length_b   1.000
_cell.length_c   1.000
_cell.angle_alpha   90.00
_cell.angle_beta   90.00
_cell.angle_gamma   90.00
#
_symmetry.space_group_name_H-M   'P 1'
#
loop_
_entity.id
_entity.type
_entity.pdbx_description
1 polymer ?
#
loop_
_entity_poly.entity_id
_entity_poly.type
_entity_poly.pdbx_seq_one_letter_code
_entity_poly.pdbx_strand_id
1 'polypeptide(L)'
;MKDICAVSTPLAEGGISVIRISGDNAVCIAEKVFKPLSCKSVENMAGYSCAYGKIVDKNGREVDDGVLTVFRAPKSYTGENVCEISCHGGIYVTKKVLRLCIEQGAELAQRGEFTKRAFLNGKLSLTQAEGVMETISAPVSYTHLRAHETEADL
;
A
#
# COMPACT_ATOMS: atom_id res chain seq x y z
N MET A 1 -7.01 2.10 16.33
CA MET A 1 -5.65 1.66 15.90
C MET A 1 -4.99 2.77 15.11
N LYS A 2 -3.69 2.86 15.20
CA LYS A 2 -2.93 3.87 14.47
C LYS A 2 -2.98 3.61 12.97
N ASP A 3 -2.89 4.68 12.18
CA ASP A 3 -2.75 4.56 10.74
C ASP A 3 -1.35 4.07 10.41
N ILE A 4 -1.26 3.09 9.53
CA ILE A 4 0.02 2.47 9.16
C ILE A 4 0.24 2.55 7.66
N CYS A 5 1.50 2.55 7.26
CA CYS A 5 1.87 2.49 5.85
C CYS A 5 3.10 1.62 5.64
N ALA A 6 3.22 1.09 4.45
CA ALA A 6 4.40 0.32 4.05
C ALA A 6 4.47 0.21 2.53
N VAL A 7 5.65 -0.14 2.04
CA VAL A 7 5.83 -0.53 0.64
C VAL A 7 5.30 -1.96 0.48
N SER A 8 4.30 -2.14 -0.38
CA SER A 8 3.65 -3.45 -0.61
C SER A 8 4.31 -4.28 -1.69
N THR A 9 5.16 -3.68 -2.49
CA THR A 9 5.96 -4.34 -3.52
C THR A 9 7.37 -4.58 -3.01
N PRO A 10 8.15 -5.50 -3.61
CA PRO A 10 9.54 -5.65 -3.21
C PRO A 10 10.33 -4.35 -3.37
N LEU A 11 11.20 -4.04 -2.41
CA LEU A 11 12.05 -2.85 -2.46
C LEU A 11 13.27 -3.16 -3.34
N ALA A 12 13.05 -3.09 -4.65
CA ALA A 12 14.04 -3.36 -5.67
C ALA A 12 13.74 -2.48 -6.88
N GLU A 13 14.67 -2.36 -7.79
CA GLU A 13 14.42 -1.65 -9.03
C GLU A 13 13.35 -2.37 -9.83
N GLY A 14 12.33 -1.65 -10.23
CA GLY A 14 11.21 -2.15 -11.01
C GLY A 14 10.44 -1.00 -11.62
N GLY A 15 9.47 -1.32 -12.47
CA GLY A 15 8.67 -0.31 -13.15
C GLY A 15 7.68 0.40 -12.25
N ILE A 16 7.19 -0.28 -11.22
CA ILE A 16 6.14 0.23 -10.33
C ILE A 16 6.43 -0.22 -8.90
N SER A 17 6.18 0.66 -7.95
CA SER A 17 6.06 0.28 -6.55
C SER A 17 4.75 0.81 -5.98
N VAL A 18 4.24 0.13 -4.96
CA VAL A 18 2.96 0.46 -4.33
C VAL A 18 3.19 0.72 -2.84
N ILE A 19 2.74 1.88 -2.37
CA ILE A 19 2.71 2.20 -0.95
C ILE A 19 1.27 2.04 -0.47
N ARG A 20 1.06 1.22 0.56
CA ARG A 20 -0.26 0.99 1.14
C ARG A 20 -0.38 1.73 2.45
N ILE A 21 -1.51 2.42 2.63
CA ILE A 21 -1.88 3.10 3.88
C ILE A 21 -3.15 2.45 4.38
N SER A 22 -3.23 2.10 5.66
CA SER A 22 -4.41 1.48 6.25
C SER A 22 -4.74 2.13 7.60
N GLY A 23 -6.00 2.44 7.83
CA GLY A 23 -6.47 3.01 9.08
C GLY A 23 -7.64 3.95 8.86
N ASP A 24 -8.19 4.49 9.94
CA ASP A 24 -9.33 5.39 9.89
C ASP A 24 -9.03 6.66 9.10
N ASN A 25 -7.78 7.12 9.12
CA ASN A 25 -7.36 8.35 8.46
C ASN A 25 -6.58 8.10 7.17
N ALA A 26 -6.62 6.88 6.62
CA ALA A 26 -5.87 6.55 5.41
C ALA A 26 -6.21 7.48 4.24
N VAL A 27 -7.50 7.76 4.06
CA VAL A 27 -7.95 8.66 2.99
C VAL A 27 -7.48 10.08 3.23
N CYS A 28 -7.53 10.56 4.46
CA CYS A 28 -7.06 11.89 4.84
C CYS A 28 -5.55 12.04 4.59
N ILE A 29 -4.77 11.04 4.94
CA ILE A 29 -3.32 11.02 4.70
C ILE A 29 -3.04 11.03 3.21
N ALA A 30 -3.74 10.18 2.45
CA ALA A 30 -3.59 10.12 1.00
C ALA A 30 -3.95 11.47 0.33
N GLU A 31 -4.99 12.15 0.82
CA GLU A 31 -5.39 13.48 0.34
C GLU A 31 -4.25 14.49 0.41
N LYS A 32 -3.43 14.40 1.45
CA LYS A 32 -2.33 15.34 1.67
C LYS A 32 -1.13 15.09 0.76
N VAL A 33 -0.96 13.86 0.26
CA VAL A 33 0.21 13.49 -0.54
C VAL A 33 -0.13 13.25 -2.01
N PHE A 34 -1.41 13.21 -2.38
CA PHE A 34 -1.84 12.89 -3.74
C PHE A 34 -2.90 13.88 -4.23
N LYS A 35 -2.68 14.42 -5.43
CA LYS A 35 -3.60 15.36 -6.07
C LYS A 35 -4.13 14.74 -7.35
N PRO A 36 -5.38 14.20 -7.34
CA PRO A 36 -5.98 13.62 -8.53
C PRO A 36 -6.21 14.69 -9.60
N LEU A 37 -6.02 14.31 -10.86
CA LEU A 37 -6.27 15.20 -11.98
C LEU A 37 -7.75 15.21 -12.40
N SER A 38 -8.44 14.07 -12.23
CA SER A 38 -9.79 13.87 -12.74
C SER A 38 -10.90 14.15 -11.71
N CYS A 39 -10.57 14.34 -10.45
CA CYS A 39 -11.54 14.67 -9.41
C CYS A 39 -10.98 15.73 -8.46
N LYS A 40 -11.87 16.34 -7.68
CA LYS A 40 -11.47 17.48 -6.84
C LYS A 40 -10.63 17.07 -5.64
N SER A 41 -10.89 15.88 -5.09
CA SER A 41 -10.18 15.42 -3.91
C SER A 41 -10.25 13.91 -3.77
N VAL A 42 -9.28 13.37 -3.04
CA VAL A 42 -9.25 11.93 -2.68
C VAL A 42 -10.43 11.56 -1.80
N GLU A 43 -10.85 12.47 -0.92
CA GLU A 43 -11.97 12.22 -0.01
C GLU A 43 -13.29 11.99 -0.74
N ASN A 44 -13.45 12.55 -1.93
CA ASN A 44 -14.63 12.38 -2.75
C ASN A 44 -14.61 11.10 -3.59
N MET A 45 -13.50 10.36 -3.59
CA MET A 45 -13.40 9.12 -4.35
C MET A 45 -14.22 8.01 -3.71
N ALA A 46 -14.96 7.29 -4.55
CA ALA A 46 -15.71 6.12 -4.11
C ALA A 46 -14.76 4.96 -3.78
N GLY A 47 -15.22 4.02 -2.96
CA GLY A 47 -14.51 2.77 -2.75
C GLY A 47 -14.38 1.99 -4.05
N TYR A 48 -13.30 1.24 -4.20
CA TYR A 48 -12.93 0.51 -5.43
C TYR A 48 -12.77 1.42 -6.64
N SER A 49 -12.27 2.62 -6.44
CA SER A 49 -12.00 3.53 -7.56
C SER A 49 -10.54 3.93 -7.57
N CYS A 50 -10.07 4.30 -8.76
CA CYS A 50 -8.71 4.72 -9.02
C CYS A 50 -8.70 6.12 -9.64
N ALA A 51 -7.64 6.86 -9.39
CA ALA A 51 -7.42 8.15 -10.04
C ALA A 51 -5.94 8.32 -10.37
N TYR A 52 -5.67 8.83 -11.57
CA TYR A 52 -4.33 9.28 -11.92
C TYR A 52 -4.10 10.67 -11.34
N GLY A 53 -2.92 10.94 -10.87
CA GLY A 53 -2.60 12.26 -10.31
C GLY A 53 -1.16 12.45 -9.96
N LYS A 54 -0.91 13.51 -9.22
CA LYS A 54 0.42 13.93 -8.80
C LYS A 54 0.66 13.56 -7.35
N ILE A 55 1.84 12.99 -7.08
CA ILE A 55 2.31 12.76 -5.72
C ILE A 55 3.11 13.99 -5.32
N VAL A 56 2.71 14.64 -4.23
CA VAL A 56 3.25 15.94 -3.84
C VAL A 56 3.80 15.91 -2.43
N ASP A 57 4.80 16.75 -2.16
CA ASP A 57 5.31 16.94 -0.81
C ASP A 57 4.46 17.97 -0.03
N LYS A 58 4.84 18.23 1.21
CA LYS A 58 4.11 19.16 2.08
C LYS A 58 4.06 20.59 1.54
N ASN A 59 4.95 20.95 0.63
CA ASN A 59 5.00 22.26 -0.02
C ASN A 59 4.24 22.29 -1.36
N GLY A 60 3.60 21.18 -1.74
CA GLY A 60 2.88 21.06 -2.98
C GLY A 60 3.75 20.77 -4.19
N ARG A 61 5.04 20.51 -4.01
CA ARG A 61 5.95 20.18 -5.11
C ARG A 61 5.73 18.74 -5.56
N GLU A 62 5.69 18.55 -6.88
CA GLU A 62 5.56 17.21 -7.45
C GLU A 62 6.81 16.38 -7.20
N VAL A 63 6.61 15.21 -6.60
CA VAL A 63 7.66 14.21 -6.39
C VAL A 63 7.62 13.17 -7.51
N ASP A 64 6.42 12.78 -7.91
CA ASP A 64 6.18 11.78 -8.95
C ASP A 64 4.73 11.91 -9.39
N ASP A 65 4.36 11.16 -10.41
CA ASP A 65 2.96 10.96 -10.77
C ASP A 65 2.63 9.47 -10.65
N GLY A 66 1.35 9.16 -10.52
CA GLY A 66 0.95 7.79 -10.35
C GLY A 66 -0.55 7.60 -10.22
N VAL A 67 -0.93 6.46 -9.69
CA VAL A 67 -2.33 6.06 -9.55
C VAL A 67 -2.62 5.81 -8.07
N LEU A 68 -3.70 6.39 -7.60
CA LEU A 68 -4.23 6.11 -6.25
C LEU A 68 -5.46 5.23 -6.38
N THR A 69 -5.51 4.18 -5.56
CA THR A 69 -6.70 3.33 -5.42
C THR A 69 -7.23 3.48 -4.00
N VAL A 70 -8.54 3.66 -3.87
CA VAL A 70 -9.21 3.82 -2.58
C VAL A 70 -10.09 2.62 -2.28
N PHE A 71 -9.96 2.07 -1.08
CA PHE A 71 -10.82 1.00 -0.56
C PHE A 71 -11.46 1.52 0.72
N ARG A 72 -12.79 1.57 0.74
CA ARG A 72 -13.53 2.05 1.93
C ARG A 72 -13.88 0.88 2.86
N ALA A 73 -13.71 1.10 4.16
CA ALA A 73 -14.08 0.12 5.17
C ALA A 73 -15.56 -0.28 5.05
N PRO A 74 -15.90 -1.53 5.29
CA PRO A 74 -15.04 -2.67 5.62
C PRO A 74 -14.51 -3.43 4.40
N LYS A 75 -14.75 -2.95 3.20
CA LYS A 75 -14.44 -3.64 1.94
C LYS A 75 -13.00 -3.38 1.52
N SER A 76 -12.06 -3.91 2.29
CA SER A 76 -10.63 -3.79 2.05
C SER A 76 -9.91 -5.02 2.61
N TYR A 77 -8.62 -5.12 2.34
CA TYR A 77 -7.82 -6.23 2.85
C TYR A 77 -7.82 -6.28 4.38
N THR A 78 -7.63 -5.14 5.02
CA THR A 78 -7.55 -5.04 6.49
C THR A 78 -8.93 -4.88 7.16
N GLY A 79 -9.97 -4.58 6.40
CA GLY A 79 -11.27 -4.19 6.95
C GLY A 79 -11.36 -2.71 7.33
N GLU A 80 -10.26 -1.97 7.19
CA GLU A 80 -10.19 -0.53 7.43
C GLU A 80 -10.25 0.24 6.10
N ASN A 81 -10.25 1.58 6.16
CA ASN A 81 -10.01 2.35 4.95
C ASN A 81 -8.56 2.11 4.51
N VAL A 82 -8.38 1.83 3.23
CA VAL A 82 -7.07 1.55 2.66
C VAL A 82 -6.88 2.40 1.41
N CYS A 83 -5.71 2.99 1.27
CA CYS A 83 -5.29 3.65 0.04
C CYS A 83 -3.99 3.02 -0.45
N GLU A 84 -3.90 2.81 -1.75
CA GLU A 84 -2.69 2.31 -2.39
C GLU A 84 -2.22 3.32 -3.42
N ILE A 85 -1.00 3.81 -3.25
CA ILE A 85 -0.37 4.76 -4.17
C ILE A 85 0.64 4.01 -5.00
N SER A 86 0.36 3.89 -6.30
CA SER A 86 1.32 3.33 -7.26
C SER A 86 2.19 4.46 -7.80
N CYS A 87 3.49 4.32 -7.66
CA CYS A 87 4.47 5.28 -8.18
C CYS A 87 5.50 4.56 -9.05
N HIS A 88 6.40 5.31 -9.66
CA HIS A 88 7.49 4.72 -10.42
C HIS A 88 8.44 3.99 -9.47
N GLY A 89 8.92 2.82 -9.88
CA GLY A 89 9.53 1.84 -9.00
C GLY A 89 10.99 2.06 -8.59
N GLY A 90 11.53 3.24 -8.74
CA GLY A 90 12.87 3.53 -8.26
C GLY A 90 12.94 3.52 -6.73
N ILE A 91 14.03 3.00 -6.17
CA ILE A 91 14.20 2.90 -4.71
C ILE A 91 14.08 4.28 -4.06
N TYR A 92 14.70 5.30 -4.66
CA TYR A 92 14.65 6.66 -4.13
C TYR A 92 13.22 7.20 -4.08
N VAL A 93 12.49 7.11 -5.19
CA VAL A 93 11.10 7.60 -5.28
C VAL A 93 10.20 6.85 -4.31
N THR A 94 10.33 5.53 -4.25
CA THR A 94 9.55 4.68 -3.34
C THR A 94 9.73 5.10 -1.89
N LYS A 95 10.97 5.27 -1.46
CA LYS A 95 11.28 5.70 -0.10
C LYS A 95 10.78 7.11 0.17
N LYS A 96 10.86 8.00 -0.82
CA LYS A 96 10.38 9.37 -0.70
C LYS A 96 8.88 9.40 -0.47
N VAL A 97 8.11 8.64 -1.26
CA VAL A 97 6.65 8.59 -1.12
C VAL A 97 6.26 7.99 0.23
N LEU A 98 6.94 6.93 0.66
CA LEU A 98 6.70 6.35 1.99
C LEU A 98 6.93 7.39 3.09
N ARG A 99 8.02 8.14 3.00
CA ARG A 99 8.32 9.19 3.97
C ARG A 99 7.25 10.28 4.01
N LEU A 100 6.72 10.67 2.85
CA LEU A 100 5.63 11.65 2.79
C LEU A 100 4.40 11.17 3.56
N CYS A 101 4.05 9.91 3.45
CA CYS A 101 2.94 9.34 4.22
C CYS A 101 3.20 9.37 5.72
N ILE A 102 4.43 9.05 6.12
CA ILE A 102 4.83 9.07 7.54
C ILE A 102 4.78 10.51 8.08
N GLU A 103 5.25 11.48 7.31
CA GLU A 103 5.20 12.91 7.69
C GLU A 103 3.77 13.40 7.89
N GLN A 104 2.80 12.80 7.20
CA GLN A 104 1.39 13.17 7.31
C GLN A 104 0.63 12.38 8.37
N GLY A 105 1.32 11.60 9.18
CA GLY A 105 0.75 10.97 10.36
C GLY A 105 0.64 9.45 10.33
N ALA A 106 1.01 8.79 9.25
CA ALA A 106 1.06 7.34 9.24
C ALA A 106 2.33 6.85 9.95
N GLU A 107 2.24 5.69 10.57
CA GLU A 107 3.40 5.02 11.14
C GLU A 107 3.83 3.88 10.22
N LEU A 108 5.11 3.58 10.21
CA LEU A 108 5.61 2.45 9.44
C LEU A 108 5.03 1.15 10.00
N ALA A 109 4.39 0.37 9.14
CA ALA A 109 3.82 -0.90 9.54
C ALA A 109 4.91 -1.89 9.95
N GLN A 110 4.61 -2.69 10.96
CA GLN A 110 5.45 -3.82 11.32
C GLN A 110 5.21 -4.97 10.34
N ARG A 111 6.17 -5.89 10.29
CA ARG A 111 6.04 -7.07 9.43
C ARG A 111 4.76 -7.84 9.76
N GLY A 112 3.94 -8.07 8.74
CA GLY A 112 2.67 -8.78 8.91
C GLY A 112 1.55 -7.99 9.55
N GLU A 113 1.72 -6.69 9.76
CA GLU A 113 0.72 -5.89 10.46
C GLU A 113 -0.59 -5.75 9.69
N PHE A 114 -0.54 -5.64 8.36
CA PHE A 114 -1.77 -5.59 7.55
C PHE A 114 -2.56 -6.89 7.70
N THR A 115 -1.88 -8.03 7.66
CA THR A 115 -2.50 -9.36 7.85
C THR A 115 -3.07 -9.52 9.26
N LYS A 116 -2.35 -9.04 10.26
CA LYS A 116 -2.83 -9.02 11.65
C LYS A 116 -4.13 -8.23 11.76
N ARG A 117 -4.20 -7.05 11.15
CA ARG A 117 -5.42 -6.24 11.17
C ARG A 117 -6.56 -6.90 10.43
N ALA A 118 -6.28 -7.55 9.30
CA ALA A 118 -7.28 -8.32 8.57
C ALA A 118 -7.88 -9.41 9.46
N PHE A 119 -7.05 -10.13 10.21
CA PHE A 119 -7.51 -11.12 11.18
C PHE A 119 -8.35 -10.48 12.29
N LEU A 120 -7.86 -9.42 12.91
CA LEU A 120 -8.57 -8.75 14.00
C LEU A 120 -9.92 -8.17 13.57
N ASN A 121 -10.05 -7.78 12.32
CA ASN A 121 -11.29 -7.24 11.76
C ASN A 121 -12.17 -8.31 11.09
N GLY A 122 -11.86 -9.57 11.29
CA GLY A 122 -12.69 -10.68 10.80
C GLY A 122 -12.61 -10.95 9.31
N LYS A 123 -11.61 -10.40 8.61
CA LYS A 123 -11.43 -10.62 7.16
C LYS A 123 -10.74 -11.93 6.85
N LEU A 124 -9.93 -12.43 7.77
CA LEU A 124 -9.20 -13.69 7.65
C LEU A 124 -9.42 -14.53 8.91
N SER A 125 -9.47 -15.84 8.75
CA SER A 125 -9.38 -16.76 9.89
C SER A 125 -7.93 -16.80 10.40
N LEU A 126 -7.73 -17.33 11.60
CA LEU A 126 -6.38 -17.50 12.14
C LEU A 126 -5.53 -18.39 11.24
N THR A 127 -6.09 -19.47 10.72
CA THR A 127 -5.38 -20.38 9.81
C THR A 127 -4.97 -19.67 8.53
N GLN A 128 -5.87 -18.86 7.97
CA GLN A 128 -5.56 -18.08 6.76
C GLN A 128 -4.45 -17.05 7.03
N ALA A 129 -4.52 -16.36 8.16
CA ALA A 129 -3.50 -15.38 8.54
C ALA A 129 -2.13 -16.05 8.75
N GLU A 130 -2.09 -17.20 9.41
CA GLU A 130 -0.87 -17.98 9.59
C GLU A 130 -0.29 -18.42 8.24
N GLY A 131 -1.15 -18.85 7.31
CA GLY A 131 -0.73 -19.24 5.96
C GLY A 131 -0.06 -18.10 5.20
N VAL A 132 -0.60 -16.89 5.29
CA VAL A 132 0.01 -15.70 4.68
C VAL A 132 1.37 -15.42 5.31
N MET A 133 1.46 -15.48 6.63
CA MET A 133 2.73 -15.23 7.34
C MET A 133 3.79 -16.27 7.01
N GLU A 134 3.43 -17.54 6.89
CA GLU A 134 4.34 -18.59 6.46
C GLU A 134 4.89 -18.32 5.05
N THR A 135 4.03 -17.91 4.14
CA THR A 135 4.42 -17.58 2.77
C THR A 135 5.42 -16.43 2.75
N ILE A 136 5.18 -15.38 3.52
CA ILE A 136 6.08 -14.21 3.62
C ILE A 136 7.42 -14.62 4.23
N SER A 137 7.41 -15.57 5.17
CA SER A 137 8.59 -16.04 5.89
C SER A 137 9.23 -17.27 5.27
N ALA A 138 8.80 -17.68 4.07
CA ALA A 138 9.29 -18.90 3.43
C ALA A 138 10.81 -18.89 3.27
N PRO A 139 11.46 -20.05 3.44
CA PRO A 139 12.91 -20.15 3.24
C PRO A 139 13.33 -19.74 1.84
N VAL A 140 14.56 -19.25 1.70
CA VAL A 140 15.11 -18.80 0.41
C VAL A 140 15.03 -19.89 -0.66
N SER A 141 15.32 -21.14 -0.30
CA SER A 141 15.22 -22.27 -1.22
C SER A 141 13.82 -22.45 -1.79
N TYR A 142 12.81 -22.31 -0.96
CA TYR A 142 11.40 -22.38 -1.38
C TYR A 142 11.05 -21.21 -2.32
N THR A 143 11.46 -20.02 -1.97
CA THR A 143 11.25 -18.84 -2.81
C THR A 143 11.92 -19.00 -4.17
N HIS A 144 13.10 -19.57 -4.20
CA HIS A 144 13.83 -19.84 -5.44
C HIS A 144 13.08 -20.84 -6.32
N LEU A 145 12.54 -21.91 -5.75
CA LEU A 145 11.74 -22.89 -6.48
C LEU A 145 10.48 -22.26 -7.08
N ARG A 146 9.82 -21.40 -6.33
CA ARG A 146 8.62 -20.70 -6.83
C ARG A 146 8.96 -19.77 -7.99
N ALA A 147 10.08 -19.09 -7.94
CA ALA A 147 10.53 -18.26 -9.06
C ALA A 147 10.74 -19.09 -10.31
N HIS A 148 11.33 -20.28 -10.18
CA HIS A 148 11.50 -21.21 -11.29
C HIS A 148 10.19 -21.68 -11.87
N GLU A 149 9.23 -22.03 -11.03
CA GLU A 149 7.90 -22.45 -11.48
C GLU A 149 7.20 -21.34 -12.26
N THR A 150 7.28 -20.11 -11.79
CA THR A 150 6.70 -18.95 -12.45
C THR A 150 7.32 -18.74 -13.83
N GLU A 151 8.64 -18.87 -13.94
CA GLU A 151 9.35 -18.76 -15.22
C GLU A 151 8.91 -19.87 -16.19
N ALA A 152 8.71 -21.08 -15.71
CA ALA A 152 8.28 -22.21 -16.52
C ALA A 152 6.86 -22.01 -17.06
N ASP A 153 5.99 -21.34 -16.31
CA ASP A 153 4.60 -21.08 -16.68
C ASP A 153 4.46 -19.94 -17.70
N LEU A 154 5.48 -19.16 -17.87
CA LEU A 154 5.51 -18.07 -18.83
C LEU A 154 5.97 -18.55 -20.21
#